data_cecc244a8695218c8dcbc3995072319d
#
_entry.id   cecc244a8695218c8dcbc3995072319d
#
_cell.length_a   1.000
_cell.length_b   1.000
_cell.length_c   1.000
_cell.angle_alpha   90.00
_cell.angle_beta   90.00
_cell.angle_gamma   90.00
#
_symmetry.space_group_name_H-M   'P 1'
#
loop_
_entity.id
_entity.type
_entity.pdbx_description
1 polymer ?
#
loop_
_entity_poly.entity_id
_entity_poly.type
_entity_poly.pdbx_seq_one_letter_code
_entity_poly.pdbx_strand_id
1 'polypeptide(L)' 'MVESSSATLEKIQQAALTEFLDKGFLSASLRQIVKNAGVTTGAFYGYFSCKEALFASIVEPHAAA' A
#
# COMPACT_ATOMS: atom_id res chain seq x y z
N MET A 1 -21.60 -1.49 2.25
CA MET A 1 -21.10 -1.54 2.28
C MET A 1 -20.01 -1.16 1.89
N VAL A 2 -19.59 -0.91 1.10
CA VAL A 2 -18.56 -0.66 0.79
C VAL A 2 -18.04 0.32 1.20
N GLU A 3 -17.03 0.56 1.34
CA GLU A 3 -16.59 1.45 1.87
C GLU A 3 -15.58 2.13 1.22
N SER A 4 -15.49 3.39 1.26
CA SER A 4 -14.47 4.19 0.68
C SER A 4 -13.16 3.82 1.26
N SER A 5 -13.09 3.51 2.50
CA SER A 5 -11.81 3.17 3.09
C SER A 5 -11.27 1.88 2.52
N SER A 6 -12.15 0.96 2.19
CA SER A 6 -11.73 -0.27 1.56
C SER A 6 -11.14 -0.01 0.18
N ALA A 7 -11.78 0.85 -0.58
CA ALA A 7 -11.29 1.18 -1.90
C ALA A 7 -9.94 1.88 -1.83
N THR A 8 -9.77 2.75 -0.85
CA THR A 8 -8.51 3.46 -0.68
C THR A 8 -7.39 2.47 -0.33
N LEU A 9 -7.68 1.55 0.56
CA LEU A 9 -6.71 0.54 0.95
C LEU A 9 -6.29 -0.28 -0.27
N GLU A 10 -7.24 -0.68 -1.08
CA GLU A 10 -6.92 -1.47 -2.26
C GLU A 10 -6.06 -0.69 -3.25
N LYS A 11 -6.35 0.59 -3.41
CA LYS A 11 -5.55 1.41 -4.30
C LYS A 11 -4.11 1.47 -3.84
N ILE A 12 -3.91 1.61 -2.54
CA ILE A 12 -2.57 1.68 -1.98
C ILE A 12 -1.86 0.34 -2.20
N GLN A 13 -2.54 -0.76 -1.92
CA GLN A 13 -1.93 -2.07 -2.06
C GLN A 13 -1.60 -2.40 -3.51
N GLN A 14 -2.46 -2.02 -4.44
CA GLN A 14 -2.19 -2.26 -5.84
C GLN A 14 -1.00 -1.45 -6.33
N ALA A 15 -0.95 -0.18 -5.94
CA ALA A 15 0.17 0.66 -6.32
C ALA A 15 1.46 0.13 -5.72
N ALA A 16 1.39 -0.34 -4.49
CA ALA A 16 2.57 -0.89 -3.82
C ALA A 16 3.05 -2.15 -4.51
N LEU A 17 2.13 -3.01 -4.86
CA LEU A 17 2.50 -4.25 -5.53
C LEU A 17 3.22 -3.97 -6.84
N THR A 18 2.68 -3.04 -7.61
CA THR A 18 3.29 -2.66 -8.86
C THR A 18 4.70 -2.13 -8.64
N GLU A 19 4.87 -1.28 -7.63
CA GLU A 19 6.17 -0.69 -7.34
C GLU A 19 7.16 -1.76 -6.88
N PHE A 20 6.70 -2.67 -6.01
CA PHE A 20 7.58 -3.73 -5.53
C PHE A 20 8.00 -4.68 -6.65
N LEU A 21 7.08 -4.99 -7.55
CA LEU A 21 7.41 -5.87 -8.67
C LEU A 21 8.36 -5.20 -9.65
N ASP A 22 8.21 -3.90 -9.80
CA ASP A 22 9.04 -3.16 -10.74
C ASP A 22 10.45 -2.93 -10.22
N LYS A 23 10.57 -2.55 -8.95
CA LYS A 23 11.85 -2.13 -8.40
C LYS A 23 12.39 -3.01 -7.28
N GLY A 24 11.60 -3.93 -6.81
CA GLY A 24 11.99 -4.72 -5.65
C GLY A 24 11.70 -3.94 -4.38
N PHE A 25 11.65 -4.66 -3.27
CA PHE A 25 11.26 -4.05 -2.00
C PHE A 25 12.21 -2.93 -1.58
N LEU A 26 13.51 -3.18 -1.67
CA LEU A 26 14.47 -2.20 -1.18
C LEU A 26 14.47 -0.91 -1.98
N SER A 27 14.26 -1.01 -3.28
CA SER A 27 14.27 0.15 -4.14
C SER A 27 12.91 0.80 -4.30
N ALA A 28 11.87 0.17 -3.83
CA ALA A 28 10.52 0.72 -3.97
C ALA A 28 10.39 2.02 -3.18
N SER A 29 9.68 2.97 -3.76
CA SER A 29 9.53 4.29 -3.18
C SER A 29 8.13 4.49 -2.65
N LEU A 30 8.01 4.77 -1.36
CA LEU A 30 6.70 5.07 -0.77
C LEU A 30 6.07 6.28 -1.42
N ARG A 31 6.89 7.27 -1.74
CA ARG A 31 6.37 8.46 -2.38
C ARG A 31 5.72 8.12 -3.73
N GLN A 32 6.37 7.26 -4.48
CA GLN A 32 5.84 6.86 -5.76
C GLN A 32 4.56 6.05 -5.59
N ILE A 33 4.53 5.20 -4.57
CA ILE A 33 3.33 4.42 -4.27
C ILE A 33 2.16 5.34 -3.95
N VAL A 34 2.39 6.34 -3.11
CA VAL A 34 1.35 7.28 -2.72
C VAL A 34 0.84 8.02 -3.97
N LYS A 35 1.77 8.44 -4.81
CA LYS A 35 1.40 9.16 -6.02
C LYS A 35 0.57 8.29 -6.95
N ASN A 36 1.01 7.07 -7.17
CA ASN A 36 0.30 6.17 -8.08
C ASN A 36 -1.05 5.74 -7.54
N ALA A 37 -1.17 5.65 -6.23
CA ALA A 37 -2.44 5.28 -5.62
C ALA A 37 -3.45 6.42 -5.68
N GLY A 38 -2.96 7.64 -5.89
CA GLY A 38 -3.86 8.78 -5.97
C GLY A 38 -4.40 9.21 -4.63
N VAL A 39 -3.62 8.98 -3.56
CA VAL A 39 -4.04 9.37 -2.21
C VAL A 39 -3.06 10.38 -1.67
N THR A 40 -3.47 11.06 -0.60
CA THR A 40 -2.55 12.01 0.03
C THR A 40 -1.58 11.24 0.92
N THR A 41 -0.44 11.86 1.20
CA THR A 41 0.53 11.28 2.11
C THR A 41 -0.08 11.01 3.47
N GLY A 42 -0.89 11.94 3.96
CA GLY A 42 -1.54 11.76 5.24
C GLY A 42 -2.46 10.56 5.26
N ALA A 43 -3.22 10.39 4.19
CA ALA A 43 -4.11 9.24 4.10
C ALA A 43 -3.31 7.94 4.10
N PHE A 44 -2.21 7.92 3.36
CA PHE A 44 -1.37 6.74 3.31
C PHE A 44 -0.85 6.37 4.70
N TYR A 45 -0.33 7.35 5.43
CA TYR A 45 0.22 7.06 6.75
C TYR A 45 -0.85 6.76 7.78
N GLY A 46 -2.10 7.00 7.44
CA GLY A 46 -3.19 6.54 8.29
C GLY A 46 -3.40 5.05 8.19
N TYR A 47 -2.97 4.45 7.08
CA TYR A 47 -3.10 3.00 6.89
C TYR A 47 -1.82 2.26 7.22
N PHE A 48 -0.69 2.78 6.82
CA PHE A 48 0.59 2.09 6.98
C PHE A 48 1.64 3.05 7.47
N SER A 49 2.40 2.65 8.48
CA SER A 49 3.41 3.53 9.04
C SER A 49 4.74 3.46 8.30
N CYS A 50 4.97 2.38 7.57
CA CYS A 50 6.23 2.23 6.86
C CYS A 50 6.08 1.23 5.73
N LYS A 51 7.13 1.13 4.95
CA LYS A 51 7.14 0.24 3.79
C LYS A 51 6.98 -1.23 4.20
N GLU A 52 7.59 -1.59 5.31
CA GLU A 52 7.51 -2.96 5.80
C GLU A 52 6.07 -3.32 6.18
N ALA A 53 5.37 -2.41 6.83
CA ALA A 53 3.99 -2.67 7.21
C ALA A 53 3.13 -2.87 5.97
N LEU A 54 3.37 -2.06 4.95
CA LEU A 54 2.64 -2.17 3.71
C LEU A 54 2.92 -3.51 3.03
N PHE A 55 4.17 -3.88 2.97
CA PHE A 55 4.56 -5.13 2.33
C PHE A 55 3.93 -6.31 3.05
N ALA A 56 3.96 -6.29 4.38
CA ALA A 56 3.38 -7.36 5.16
C ALA A 56 1.87 -7.50 4.89
N SER A 57 1.19 -6.39 4.71
CA SER A 57 -0.25 -6.44 4.46
C SER A 57 -0.57 -7.09 3.12
N ILE A 58 0.37 -7.00 2.18
CA ILE A 58 0.16 -7.61 0.88
C ILE A 58 0.46 -9.09 0.90
N VAL A 59 1.54 -9.49 1.55
CA VAL A 59 1.97 -10.88 1.50
C VAL A 59 1.30 -11.76 2.55
N GLU A 60 0.63 -11.15 3.51
CA GLU A 60 -0.06 -11.92 4.54
C GLU A 60 -1.50 -11.55 4.65
N PRO A 61 -2.23 -11.59 3.58
CA PRO A 61 -3.62 -11.14 3.62
C PRO A 61 -4.49 -12.01 4.48
N HIS A 62 -4.09 -13.22 4.72
CA HIS A 62 -4.91 -14.12 5.50
C HIS A 62 -4.28 -14.50 6.80
N ALA A 63 -3.35 -13.73 7.24
CA ALA A 63 -2.63 -14.07 8.44
C ALA A 63 -3.56 -14.24 9.61
N ALA A 64 -4.64 -13.52 9.60
CA ALA A 64 -5.55 -13.59 10.71
C ALA A 64 -6.28 -14.90 10.78
N ALA A 65 -6.34 -15.56 9.73
CA ALA A 65 -7.14 -16.78 9.70
C ALA A 65 -6.63 -17.85 10.66
#